data_10314a6e5fb2a5b08432c653bdf152ef
#
_entry.id   10314a6e5fb2a5b08432c653bdf152ef
#
_cell.length_a   1.000
_cell.length_b   1.000
_cell.length_c   1.000
_cell.angle_alpha   90.00
_cell.angle_beta   90.00
_cell.angle_gamma   90.00
#
_symmetry.space_group_name_H-M   'P 1'
#
loop_
_entity.id
_entity.type
_entity.pdbx_description
1 polymer ?
#
loop_
_entity_poly.entity_id
_entity_poly.type
_entity_poly.pdbx_seq_one_letter_code
_entity_poly.pdbx_strand_id
1 'polypeptide(L)'
;MNYAYWFANIPRLSNCAKISIHEKVGNAQDIYFLSEKQMENLQLLAKEIQAVRAAQKTDMEEAYAKMCESGISFVSLEDASYPKRLRHIANPPYGLYVKGCLPQGETVAIVGARMCSEYGRTVARELGRMLAARGVGVVSGMARGIDAAGHQGALDVGGISCAVLGCGVDVCYPKSSRALYEEILERGSVVSEYPPGTQPIPGYFPQRNRIISGLVRAVVVVEAKQRSGSLITADFALEQGRDVYAIPGRITDALSAGCNSLIRQGAGAVSDLESFVQELAPDPGAGGETCTFEKLLLEKEERLVYSCVDLRPKSMEELLEETDLSVPELAQILGILLKKGFVTEAFKNCYIRRI
;
A
#
# COMPACT_ATOMS: atom_id res chain seq x y z
N MET A 1 -19.31 22.48 16.97
CA MET A 1 -19.25 21.01 17.06
C MET A 1 -19.10 20.41 15.65
N ASN A 2 -18.15 19.49 15.42
CA ASN A 2 -18.06 18.75 14.15
C ASN A 2 -18.97 17.52 14.23
N TYR A 3 -20.15 17.59 13.59
CA TYR A 3 -21.16 16.54 13.65
C TYR A 3 -20.69 15.25 12.96
N ALA A 4 -19.93 15.33 11.87
CA ALA A 4 -19.39 14.15 11.19
C ALA A 4 -18.38 13.41 12.09
N TYR A 5 -17.49 14.14 12.78
CA TYR A 5 -16.59 13.55 13.77
C TYR A 5 -17.35 12.91 14.94
N TRP A 6 -18.37 13.60 15.46
CA TRP A 6 -19.24 13.05 16.50
C TRP A 6 -19.86 11.72 16.04
N PHE A 7 -20.47 11.70 14.85
CA PHE A 7 -21.14 10.52 14.34
C PHE A 7 -20.17 9.35 14.10
N ALA A 8 -18.98 9.64 13.55
CA ALA A 8 -17.92 8.64 13.37
C ALA A 8 -17.50 7.97 14.70
N ASN A 9 -17.56 8.71 15.81
CA ASN A 9 -17.08 8.26 17.11
C ASN A 9 -18.18 7.73 18.04
N ILE A 10 -19.41 7.50 17.54
CA ILE A 10 -20.47 6.89 18.35
C ILE A 10 -20.04 5.47 18.77
N PRO A 11 -19.89 5.20 20.09
CA PRO A 11 -19.47 3.89 20.56
C PRO A 11 -20.52 2.81 20.23
N ARG A 12 -20.05 1.59 19.95
CA ARG A 12 -20.89 0.42 19.66
C ARG A 12 -21.76 0.51 18.40
N LEU A 13 -21.60 1.55 17.60
CA LEU A 13 -22.22 1.67 16.30
C LEU A 13 -21.22 1.19 15.24
N SER A 14 -21.52 0.08 14.55
CA SER A 14 -20.65 -0.45 13.50
C SER A 14 -20.57 0.47 12.29
N ASN A 15 -19.49 0.36 11.48
CA ASN A 15 -19.39 1.16 10.27
C ASN A 15 -20.56 0.93 9.31
N CYS A 16 -21.00 -0.33 9.13
CA CYS A 16 -22.17 -0.65 8.30
C CYS A 16 -23.45 0.04 8.82
N ALA A 17 -23.64 0.10 10.15
CA ALA A 17 -24.78 0.80 10.73
C ALA A 17 -24.70 2.32 10.50
N LYS A 18 -23.49 2.90 10.63
CA LYS A 18 -23.27 4.33 10.32
C LYS A 18 -23.59 4.63 8.85
N ILE A 19 -23.11 3.83 7.92
CA ILE A 19 -23.43 4.00 6.49
C ILE A 19 -24.94 3.91 6.25
N SER A 20 -25.59 2.88 6.79
CA SER A 20 -27.05 2.69 6.61
C SER A 20 -27.88 3.85 7.21
N ILE A 21 -27.48 4.38 8.37
CA ILE A 21 -28.15 5.54 8.99
C ILE A 21 -27.91 6.79 8.12
N HIS A 22 -26.67 7.00 7.70
CA HIS A 22 -26.31 8.13 6.86
C HIS A 22 -27.08 8.11 5.52
N GLU A 23 -27.20 6.96 4.86
CA GLU A 23 -27.98 6.81 3.63
C GLU A 23 -29.46 7.16 3.80
N LYS A 24 -30.05 6.88 4.99
CA LYS A 24 -31.45 7.19 5.30
C LYS A 24 -31.68 8.66 5.63
N VAL A 25 -30.71 9.34 6.21
CA VAL A 25 -30.87 10.68 6.78
C VAL A 25 -30.16 11.74 5.95
N GLY A 26 -29.02 11.43 5.35
CA GLY A 26 -28.26 12.30 4.44
C GLY A 26 -27.02 12.96 5.03
N ASN A 27 -27.05 13.44 6.29
CA ASN A 27 -25.88 14.08 6.90
C ASN A 27 -25.86 13.90 8.43
N ALA A 28 -24.69 14.06 9.03
CA ALA A 28 -24.47 13.86 10.46
C ALA A 28 -25.15 14.91 11.34
N GLN A 29 -25.33 16.14 10.86
CA GLN A 29 -26.03 17.17 11.63
C GLN A 29 -27.49 16.79 11.84
N ASP A 30 -28.17 16.36 10.78
CA ASP A 30 -29.57 15.91 10.89
C ASP A 30 -29.67 14.68 11.80
N ILE A 31 -28.71 13.75 11.71
CA ILE A 31 -28.66 12.57 12.61
C ILE A 31 -28.54 13.01 14.07
N TYR A 32 -27.75 14.04 14.36
CA TYR A 32 -27.59 14.54 15.74
C TYR A 32 -28.90 15.07 16.32
N PHE A 33 -29.77 15.70 15.52
CA PHE A 33 -31.03 16.27 15.98
C PHE A 33 -32.21 15.32 15.92
N LEU A 34 -32.05 14.07 15.46
CA LEU A 34 -33.14 13.08 15.44
C LEU A 34 -33.67 12.81 16.85
N SER A 35 -34.99 12.89 17.01
CA SER A 35 -35.70 12.37 18.15
C SER A 35 -35.83 10.84 18.09
N GLU A 36 -36.06 10.21 19.23
CA GLU A 36 -36.26 8.75 19.30
C GLU A 36 -37.35 8.26 18.36
N LYS A 37 -38.49 8.95 18.34
CA LYS A 37 -39.62 8.62 17.48
C LYS A 37 -39.26 8.72 15.96
N GLN A 38 -38.42 9.69 15.58
CA GLN A 38 -37.92 9.78 14.20
C GLN A 38 -36.99 8.62 13.86
N MET A 39 -36.12 8.21 14.78
CA MET A 39 -35.23 7.05 14.61
C MET A 39 -36.03 5.74 14.48
N GLU A 40 -37.11 5.57 15.26
CA GLU A 40 -38.05 4.45 15.15
C GLU A 40 -38.72 4.43 13.77
N ASN A 41 -39.23 5.59 13.27
CA ASN A 41 -39.83 5.72 11.96
C ASN A 41 -38.85 5.37 10.82
N LEU A 42 -37.56 5.62 11.00
CA LEU A 42 -36.49 5.22 10.09
C LEU A 42 -36.11 3.74 10.20
N GLN A 43 -36.82 2.99 11.06
CA GLN A 43 -36.59 1.57 11.31
C GLN A 43 -35.15 1.26 11.77
N LEU A 44 -34.58 2.12 12.61
CA LEU A 44 -33.30 1.85 13.26
C LEU A 44 -33.50 0.78 14.35
N LEU A 45 -32.48 -0.05 14.52
CA LEU A 45 -32.51 -1.06 15.58
C LEU A 45 -32.46 -0.40 16.97
N ALA A 46 -33.14 -0.99 17.97
CA ALA A 46 -33.17 -0.44 19.34
C ALA A 46 -31.75 -0.15 19.89
N LYS A 47 -30.77 -1.02 19.62
CA LYS A 47 -29.37 -0.82 20.01
C LYS A 47 -28.71 0.40 19.31
N GLU A 48 -29.10 0.71 18.08
CA GLU A 48 -28.61 1.85 17.31
C GLU A 48 -29.19 3.14 17.86
N ILE A 49 -30.52 3.16 18.11
CA ILE A 49 -31.21 4.27 18.76
C ILE A 49 -30.56 4.58 20.11
N GLN A 50 -30.34 3.55 20.95
CA GLN A 50 -29.69 3.72 22.22
C GLN A 50 -28.26 4.31 22.10
N ALA A 51 -27.48 3.85 21.13
CA ALA A 51 -26.12 4.34 20.88
C ALA A 51 -26.13 5.81 20.46
N VAL A 52 -27.00 6.20 19.52
CA VAL A 52 -27.13 7.60 19.05
C VAL A 52 -27.60 8.50 20.21
N ARG A 53 -28.64 8.09 20.95
CA ARG A 53 -29.18 8.86 22.10
C ARG A 53 -28.15 9.06 23.22
N ALA A 54 -27.34 8.05 23.49
CA ALA A 54 -26.25 8.18 24.46
C ALA A 54 -25.19 9.17 23.98
N ALA A 55 -24.81 9.10 22.70
CA ALA A 55 -23.81 9.97 22.09
C ALA A 55 -24.27 11.44 21.96
N GLN A 56 -25.59 11.69 21.76
CA GLN A 56 -26.17 13.06 21.75
C GLN A 56 -25.93 13.83 23.06
N LYS A 57 -25.65 13.13 24.16
CA LYS A 57 -25.37 13.74 25.49
C LYS A 57 -23.87 14.00 25.70
N THR A 58 -23.03 13.58 24.75
CA THR A 58 -21.57 13.68 24.86
C THR A 58 -21.06 14.81 23.97
N ASP A 59 -20.39 15.78 24.58
CA ASP A 59 -19.65 16.79 23.83
C ASP A 59 -18.30 16.19 23.37
N MET A 60 -18.02 16.27 22.07
CA MET A 60 -16.77 15.79 21.48
C MET A 60 -15.91 16.93 20.94
N GLU A 61 -16.23 18.19 21.24
CA GLU A 61 -15.54 19.36 20.70
C GLU A 61 -14.09 19.41 21.19
N GLU A 62 -13.87 19.18 22.48
CA GLU A 62 -12.52 19.11 23.06
C GLU A 62 -11.68 17.95 22.48
N ALA A 63 -12.30 16.79 22.29
CA ALA A 63 -11.61 15.63 21.70
C ALA A 63 -11.24 15.90 20.22
N TYR A 64 -12.10 16.57 19.46
CA TYR A 64 -11.83 17.01 18.10
C TYR A 64 -10.70 18.04 18.05
N ALA A 65 -10.73 19.05 18.93
CA ALA A 65 -9.69 20.07 19.01
C ALA A 65 -8.31 19.45 19.32
N LYS A 66 -8.22 18.60 20.33
CA LYS A 66 -6.98 17.89 20.68
C LYS A 66 -6.44 17.03 19.53
N MET A 67 -7.32 16.38 18.78
CA MET A 67 -6.93 15.62 17.61
C MET A 67 -6.29 16.53 16.55
N CYS A 68 -6.93 17.68 16.24
CA CYS A 68 -6.41 18.69 15.30
C CYS A 68 -5.06 19.28 15.77
N GLU A 69 -4.92 19.60 17.06
CA GLU A 69 -3.66 20.07 17.65
C GLU A 69 -2.51 19.05 17.50
N SER A 70 -2.85 17.75 17.47
CA SER A 70 -1.88 16.67 17.22
C SER A 70 -1.51 16.50 15.73
N GLY A 71 -1.95 17.42 14.85
CA GLY A 71 -1.69 17.36 13.41
C GLY A 71 -2.47 16.25 12.69
N ILE A 72 -3.59 15.80 13.28
CA ILE A 72 -4.46 14.79 12.68
C ILE A 72 -5.72 15.49 12.17
N SER A 73 -6.06 15.28 10.91
CA SER A 73 -7.32 15.73 10.30
C SER A 73 -8.33 14.58 10.26
N PHE A 74 -9.61 14.93 10.21
CA PHE A 74 -10.70 14.00 10.04
C PHE A 74 -11.44 14.34 8.73
N VAL A 75 -11.62 13.32 7.89
CA VAL A 75 -12.31 13.44 6.60
C VAL A 75 -13.46 12.43 6.58
N SER A 76 -14.69 12.89 6.43
CA SER A 76 -15.90 12.08 6.39
C SER A 76 -16.42 11.83 4.98
N LEU A 77 -17.34 10.89 4.82
CA LEU A 77 -18.06 10.70 3.56
C LEU A 77 -18.76 11.96 3.03
N GLU A 78 -19.06 12.92 3.91
CA GLU A 78 -19.72 14.17 3.55
C GLU A 78 -18.77 15.19 2.93
N ASP A 79 -17.46 15.00 3.14
CA ASP A 79 -16.47 15.97 2.67
C ASP A 79 -16.14 15.77 1.19
N ALA A 80 -15.96 16.88 0.48
CA ALA A 80 -15.53 16.88 -0.93
C ALA A 80 -14.12 16.27 -1.12
N SER A 81 -13.28 16.36 -0.08
CA SER A 81 -11.93 15.80 -0.05
C SER A 81 -11.89 14.28 0.20
N TYR A 82 -13.04 13.65 0.50
CA TYR A 82 -13.08 12.20 0.68
C TYR A 82 -12.74 11.49 -0.64
N PRO A 83 -11.84 10.47 -0.61
CA PRO A 83 -11.36 9.83 -1.84
C PRO A 83 -12.49 9.24 -2.67
N LYS A 84 -12.63 9.68 -3.91
CA LYS A 84 -13.74 9.28 -4.80
C LYS A 84 -13.83 7.76 -4.97
N ARG A 85 -12.67 7.10 -5.21
CA ARG A 85 -12.64 5.65 -5.39
C ARG A 85 -13.08 4.90 -4.13
N LEU A 86 -12.72 5.37 -2.95
CA LEU A 86 -13.08 4.76 -1.67
C LEU A 86 -14.56 4.95 -1.33
N ARG A 87 -15.20 6.02 -1.80
CA ARG A 87 -16.64 6.28 -1.62
C ARG A 87 -17.53 5.20 -2.24
N HIS A 88 -17.06 4.57 -3.31
CA HIS A 88 -17.85 3.62 -4.11
C HIS A 88 -17.61 2.15 -3.76
N ILE A 89 -16.84 1.83 -2.73
CA ILE A 89 -16.71 0.43 -2.29
C ILE A 89 -17.95 -0.01 -1.49
N ALA A 90 -18.21 -1.31 -1.40
CA ALA A 90 -19.39 -1.86 -0.74
C ALA A 90 -19.55 -1.45 0.73
N ASN A 91 -18.46 -1.21 1.44
CA ASN A 91 -18.45 -0.77 2.84
C ASN A 91 -17.40 0.31 3.04
N PRO A 92 -17.65 1.56 2.54
CA PRO A 92 -16.71 2.65 2.73
C PRO A 92 -16.58 3.01 4.21
N PRO A 93 -15.41 3.36 4.74
CA PRO A 93 -15.33 3.94 6.08
C PRO A 93 -16.10 5.26 6.12
N TYR A 94 -16.98 5.43 7.11
CA TYR A 94 -17.73 6.69 7.25
C TYR A 94 -16.79 7.88 7.44
N GLY A 95 -15.67 7.68 8.10
CA GLY A 95 -14.65 8.69 8.30
C GLY A 95 -13.24 8.12 8.31
N LEU A 96 -12.30 8.96 7.95
CA LEU A 96 -10.87 8.69 7.95
C LEU A 96 -10.14 9.68 8.85
N TYR A 97 -9.29 9.17 9.70
CA TYR A 97 -8.26 9.94 10.38
C TYR A 97 -7.03 9.99 9.49
N VAL A 98 -6.51 11.17 9.27
CA VAL A 98 -5.40 11.41 8.33
C VAL A 98 -4.31 12.21 9.03
N LYS A 99 -3.09 11.72 9.00
CA LYS A 99 -1.90 12.47 9.38
C LYS A 99 -1.03 12.65 8.13
N GLY A 100 -0.73 13.90 7.77
CA GLY A 100 -0.19 14.25 6.46
C GLY A 100 -1.28 14.59 5.45
N CYS A 101 -1.01 14.43 4.15
CA CYS A 101 -1.93 14.78 3.06
C CYS A 101 -2.36 13.54 2.28
N LEU A 102 -3.67 13.35 2.11
CA LEU A 102 -4.20 12.29 1.24
C LEU A 102 -3.61 12.42 -0.18
N PRO A 103 -3.24 11.28 -0.81
CA PRO A 103 -2.67 11.33 -2.15
C PRO A 103 -3.67 11.93 -3.14
N GLN A 104 -3.18 12.84 -3.95
CA GLN A 104 -3.91 13.40 -5.08
C GLN A 104 -3.46 12.70 -6.36
N GLY A 105 -4.39 12.33 -7.23
CA GLY A 105 -4.06 11.67 -8.50
C GLY A 105 -4.10 10.14 -8.43
N GLU A 106 -3.31 9.51 -9.33
CA GLU A 106 -3.31 8.05 -9.46
C GLU A 106 -2.48 7.37 -8.37
N THR A 107 -3.00 6.25 -7.90
CA THR A 107 -2.36 5.45 -6.85
C THR A 107 -2.43 3.97 -7.18
N VAL A 108 -1.40 3.23 -6.77
CA VAL A 108 -1.28 1.77 -6.92
C VAL A 108 -0.92 1.17 -5.56
N ALA A 109 -1.53 0.02 -5.23
CA ALA A 109 -1.17 -0.70 -4.02
C ALA A 109 -0.10 -1.75 -4.30
N ILE A 110 0.94 -1.78 -3.46
CA ILE A 110 1.96 -2.83 -3.46
C ILE A 110 1.80 -3.63 -2.17
N VAL A 111 1.41 -4.90 -2.28
CA VAL A 111 1.12 -5.74 -1.13
C VAL A 111 1.79 -7.11 -1.24
N GLY A 112 2.01 -7.79 -0.10
CA GLY A 112 2.58 -9.12 -0.15
C GLY A 112 2.98 -9.70 1.20
N ALA A 113 3.91 -10.64 1.14
CA ALA A 113 4.39 -11.40 2.29
C ALA A 113 5.12 -10.50 3.30
N ARG A 114 4.82 -10.69 4.60
CA ARG A 114 5.54 -10.03 5.71
C ARG A 114 6.97 -10.56 5.88
N MET A 115 7.17 -11.82 5.55
CA MET A 115 8.46 -12.50 5.47
C MET A 115 8.71 -12.83 4.01
N CYS A 116 9.10 -11.82 3.26
CA CYS A 116 9.41 -11.91 1.84
C CYS A 116 10.84 -12.40 1.62
N SER A 117 11.11 -12.89 0.41
CA SER A 117 12.46 -13.14 -0.06
C SER A 117 13.20 -11.82 -0.35
N GLU A 118 14.52 -11.88 -0.58
CA GLU A 118 15.28 -10.71 -1.03
C GLU A 118 14.86 -10.30 -2.45
N TYR A 119 14.54 -11.27 -3.30
CA TYR A 119 13.92 -11.01 -4.61
C TYR A 119 12.64 -10.19 -4.47
N GLY A 120 11.67 -10.65 -3.65
CA GLY A 120 10.42 -9.94 -3.47
C GLY A 120 10.61 -8.54 -2.90
N ARG A 121 11.55 -8.36 -1.97
CA ARG A 121 11.92 -7.06 -1.41
C ARG A 121 12.43 -6.11 -2.48
N THR A 122 13.36 -6.58 -3.32
CA THR A 122 13.96 -5.81 -4.40
C THR A 122 12.92 -5.42 -5.44
N VAL A 123 12.08 -6.36 -5.88
CA VAL A 123 11.01 -6.11 -6.84
C VAL A 123 9.99 -5.10 -6.29
N ALA A 124 9.55 -5.24 -5.04
CA ALA A 124 8.61 -4.31 -4.43
C ALA A 124 9.16 -2.89 -4.31
N ARG A 125 10.45 -2.76 -3.91
CA ARG A 125 11.12 -1.46 -3.81
C ARG A 125 11.27 -0.81 -5.16
N GLU A 126 11.73 -1.57 -6.16
CA GLU A 126 11.92 -1.06 -7.51
C GLU A 126 10.59 -0.65 -8.15
N LEU A 127 9.54 -1.48 -8.02
CA LEU A 127 8.21 -1.13 -8.48
C LEU A 127 7.71 0.17 -7.84
N GLY A 128 7.90 0.33 -6.52
CA GLY A 128 7.56 1.57 -5.81
C GLY A 128 8.31 2.78 -6.35
N ARG A 129 9.62 2.63 -6.60
CA ARG A 129 10.48 3.66 -7.16
C ARG A 129 10.02 4.09 -8.56
N MET A 130 9.74 3.11 -9.43
CA MET A 130 9.35 3.37 -10.82
C MET A 130 7.97 4.03 -10.91
N LEU A 131 6.99 3.58 -10.11
CA LEU A 131 5.66 4.20 -10.04
C LEU A 131 5.76 5.65 -9.56
N ALA A 132 6.49 5.88 -8.48
CA ALA A 132 6.66 7.20 -7.90
C ALA A 132 7.40 8.17 -8.82
N ALA A 133 8.41 7.69 -9.55
CA ALA A 133 9.11 8.49 -10.57
C ALA A 133 8.19 8.98 -11.71
N ARG A 134 7.05 8.30 -11.92
CA ARG A 134 5.99 8.71 -12.86
C ARG A 134 4.82 9.44 -12.18
N GLY A 135 4.99 9.87 -10.95
CA GLY A 135 3.96 10.62 -10.21
C GLY A 135 2.79 9.76 -9.70
N VAL A 136 2.91 8.42 -9.73
CA VAL A 136 1.91 7.50 -9.17
C VAL A 136 2.20 7.26 -7.70
N GLY A 137 1.24 7.57 -6.83
CA GLY A 137 1.37 7.35 -5.40
C GLY A 137 1.32 5.85 -5.03
N VAL A 138 2.15 5.44 -4.07
CA VAL A 138 2.14 4.08 -3.54
C VAL A 138 1.27 4.00 -2.29
N VAL A 139 0.30 3.09 -2.26
CA VAL A 139 -0.54 2.80 -1.10
C VAL A 139 -0.23 1.41 -0.58
N SER A 140 -0.04 1.25 0.72
CA SER A 140 0.12 -0.07 1.32
C SER A 140 -0.21 -0.06 2.81
N GLY A 141 0.01 -1.19 3.49
CA GLY A 141 -0.39 -1.39 4.87
C GLY A 141 0.71 -1.18 5.91
N MET A 142 1.89 -0.73 5.52
CA MET A 142 3.06 -0.54 6.40
C MET A 142 3.47 -1.83 7.15
N ALA A 143 3.06 -3.01 6.67
CA ALA A 143 3.53 -4.27 7.21
C ALA A 143 5.02 -4.48 6.88
N ARG A 144 5.69 -5.37 7.64
CA ARG A 144 7.06 -5.79 7.28
C ARG A 144 7.07 -6.45 5.89
N GLY A 145 8.21 -6.50 5.25
CA GLY A 145 8.41 -7.18 3.97
C GLY A 145 7.96 -6.32 2.79
N ILE A 146 7.07 -6.84 1.97
CA ILE A 146 6.68 -6.23 0.69
C ILE A 146 6.08 -4.83 0.86
N ASP A 147 5.15 -4.65 1.81
CA ASP A 147 4.52 -3.35 2.05
C ASP A 147 5.58 -2.27 2.36
N ALA A 148 6.48 -2.57 3.31
CA ALA A 148 7.54 -1.65 3.70
C ALA A 148 8.52 -1.37 2.54
N ALA A 149 8.85 -2.37 1.73
CA ALA A 149 9.73 -2.21 0.57
C ALA A 149 9.09 -1.33 -0.51
N GLY A 150 7.79 -1.53 -0.79
CA GLY A 150 7.05 -0.68 -1.74
C GLY A 150 6.98 0.78 -1.30
N HIS A 151 6.68 1.03 -0.01
CA HIS A 151 6.72 2.38 0.56
C HIS A 151 8.11 3.01 0.41
N GLN A 152 9.17 2.28 0.80
CA GLN A 152 10.54 2.77 0.74
C GLN A 152 10.94 3.11 -0.71
N GLY A 153 10.59 2.27 -1.68
CA GLY A 153 10.89 2.54 -3.09
C GLY A 153 10.29 3.86 -3.57
N ALA A 154 9.05 4.18 -3.18
CA ALA A 154 8.44 5.47 -3.52
C ALA A 154 9.17 6.65 -2.86
N LEU A 155 9.55 6.50 -1.59
CA LEU A 155 10.25 7.54 -0.82
C LEU A 155 11.69 7.78 -1.32
N ASP A 156 12.37 6.75 -1.80
CA ASP A 156 13.75 6.85 -2.36
C ASP A 156 13.88 7.89 -3.48
N VAL A 157 12.79 8.15 -4.21
CA VAL A 157 12.76 9.15 -5.30
C VAL A 157 11.93 10.39 -4.94
N GLY A 158 11.60 10.55 -3.67
CA GLY A 158 10.82 11.68 -3.19
C GLY A 158 9.34 11.66 -3.59
N GLY A 159 8.82 10.48 -3.97
CA GLY A 159 7.43 10.30 -4.34
C GLY A 159 6.46 10.21 -3.16
N ILE A 160 5.18 10.15 -3.48
CA ILE A 160 4.10 10.13 -2.48
C ILE A 160 3.82 8.69 -2.04
N SER A 161 3.79 8.48 -0.73
CA SER A 161 3.42 7.21 -0.14
C SER A 161 2.32 7.36 0.91
N CYS A 162 1.32 6.47 0.88
CA CYS A 162 0.18 6.49 1.80
C CYS A 162 0.09 5.16 2.55
N ALA A 163 0.29 5.21 3.86
CA ALA A 163 0.15 4.03 4.72
C ALA A 163 -1.24 3.96 5.32
N VAL A 164 -1.98 2.90 5.04
CA VAL A 164 -3.27 2.63 5.69
C VAL A 164 -3.03 1.75 6.92
N LEU A 165 -3.51 2.14 8.09
CA LEU A 165 -3.25 1.43 9.34
C LEU A 165 -4.50 0.69 9.86
N GLY A 166 -4.28 -0.42 10.58
CA GLY A 166 -5.28 -1.15 11.36
C GLY A 166 -5.23 -0.78 12.85
N CYS A 167 -4.87 0.48 13.17
CA CYS A 167 -4.79 1.08 14.49
C CYS A 167 -4.92 2.59 14.34
N GLY A 168 -4.89 3.37 15.42
CA GLY A 168 -4.87 4.84 15.32
C GLY A 168 -3.69 5.35 14.49
N VAL A 169 -3.89 6.46 13.77
CA VAL A 169 -2.84 7.06 12.91
C VAL A 169 -1.61 7.51 13.70
N ASP A 170 -1.75 7.73 14.99
CA ASP A 170 -0.69 8.10 15.94
C ASP A 170 0.04 6.90 16.56
N VAL A 171 -0.42 5.68 16.26
CA VAL A 171 0.16 4.42 16.75
C VAL A 171 0.98 3.75 15.66
N CYS A 172 2.31 3.84 15.75
CA CYS A 172 3.20 3.16 14.81
C CYS A 172 3.20 1.65 15.04
N TYR A 173 2.68 0.89 14.07
CA TYR A 173 2.71 -0.57 14.07
C TYR A 173 3.09 -1.13 12.70
N PRO A 174 4.08 -2.07 12.63
CA PRO A 174 4.92 -2.56 13.74
C PRO A 174 5.89 -1.49 14.25
N LYS A 175 6.29 -1.58 15.52
CA LYS A 175 7.23 -0.62 16.15
C LYS A 175 8.58 -0.53 15.42
N SER A 176 8.99 -1.63 14.77
CA SER A 176 10.22 -1.68 13.96
C SER A 176 10.18 -0.82 12.69
N SER A 177 9.00 -0.38 12.26
CA SER A 177 8.83 0.48 11.07
C SER A 177 8.76 1.97 11.44
N ARG A 178 9.29 2.37 12.59
CA ARG A 178 9.20 3.76 13.08
C ARG A 178 9.85 4.77 12.13
N ALA A 179 11.05 4.46 11.63
CA ALA A 179 11.73 5.32 10.66
C ALA A 179 10.91 5.51 9.38
N LEU A 180 10.40 4.39 8.83
CA LEU A 180 9.54 4.43 7.65
C LEU A 180 8.24 5.23 7.89
N TYR A 181 7.63 5.08 9.07
CA TYR A 181 6.44 5.84 9.45
C TYR A 181 6.71 7.35 9.45
N GLU A 182 7.83 7.79 10.00
CA GLU A 182 8.23 9.19 10.05
C GLU A 182 8.54 9.73 8.65
N GLU A 183 9.26 8.96 7.83
CA GLU A 183 9.58 9.31 6.46
C GLU A 183 8.32 9.42 5.57
N ILE A 184 7.34 8.52 5.73
CA ILE A 184 6.04 8.63 5.05
C ILE A 184 5.33 9.94 5.41
N LEU A 185 5.38 10.38 6.67
CA LEU A 185 4.72 11.61 7.11
C LEU A 185 5.35 12.89 6.54
N GLU A 186 6.61 12.85 6.13
CA GLU A 186 7.29 14.02 5.53
C GLU A 186 6.75 14.34 4.13
N ARG A 187 6.29 13.32 3.36
CA ARG A 187 5.94 13.49 1.94
C ARG A 187 4.59 12.90 1.54
N GLY A 188 3.92 12.20 2.45
CA GLY A 188 2.69 11.49 2.15
C GLY A 188 1.70 11.54 3.30
N SER A 189 1.10 10.40 3.62
CA SER A 189 0.11 10.32 4.69
C SER A 189 0.05 8.95 5.35
N VAL A 190 -0.40 8.99 6.59
CA VAL A 190 -0.85 7.83 7.35
C VAL A 190 -2.35 7.97 7.57
N VAL A 191 -3.10 6.94 7.21
CA VAL A 191 -4.57 6.96 7.19
C VAL A 191 -5.13 5.80 8.00
N SER A 192 -6.20 6.04 8.72
CA SER A 192 -6.94 5.00 9.46
C SER A 192 -8.41 5.30 9.56
N GLU A 193 -9.23 4.25 9.61
CA GLU A 193 -10.64 4.30 10.00
C GLU A 193 -10.81 4.36 11.53
N TYR A 194 -9.76 4.04 12.28
CA TYR A 194 -9.82 3.94 13.74
C TYR A 194 -9.36 5.23 14.40
N PRO A 195 -10.04 5.66 15.50
CA PRO A 195 -9.67 6.86 16.23
C PRO A 195 -8.22 6.86 16.72
N PRO A 196 -7.61 8.04 16.92
CA PRO A 196 -6.30 8.17 17.55
C PRO A 196 -6.22 7.40 18.88
N GLY A 197 -5.06 6.84 19.19
CA GLY A 197 -4.84 6.02 20.39
C GLY A 197 -5.31 4.57 20.27
N THR A 198 -6.08 4.19 19.23
CA THR A 198 -6.55 2.82 19.04
C THR A 198 -5.38 1.86 18.86
N GLN A 199 -5.30 0.85 19.73
CA GLN A 199 -4.24 -0.15 19.69
C GLN A 199 -4.45 -1.15 18.55
N PRO A 200 -3.37 -1.74 17.98
CA PRO A 200 -3.48 -2.73 16.91
C PRO A 200 -4.12 -4.03 17.43
N ILE A 201 -5.21 -4.42 16.81
CA ILE A 201 -5.94 -5.67 17.11
C ILE A 201 -5.91 -6.55 15.84
N PRO A 202 -5.64 -7.87 15.94
CA PRO A 202 -5.51 -8.76 14.77
C PRO A 202 -6.68 -8.68 13.78
N GLY A 203 -7.93 -8.56 14.26
CA GLY A 203 -9.13 -8.45 13.42
C GLY A 203 -9.21 -7.15 12.58
N TYR A 204 -8.49 -6.10 12.94
CA TYR A 204 -8.55 -4.83 12.23
C TYR A 204 -7.73 -4.84 10.91
N PHE A 205 -6.68 -5.67 10.83
CA PHE A 205 -5.83 -5.72 9.65
C PHE A 205 -6.56 -6.24 8.39
N PRO A 206 -7.33 -7.34 8.44
CA PRO A 206 -8.13 -7.75 7.30
C PRO A 206 -9.18 -6.72 6.91
N GLN A 207 -9.86 -6.10 7.89
CA GLN A 207 -10.87 -5.07 7.62
C GLN A 207 -10.28 -3.83 6.94
N ARG A 208 -9.08 -3.40 7.39
CA ARG A 208 -8.35 -2.28 6.81
C ARG A 208 -8.02 -2.50 5.33
N ASN A 209 -7.77 -3.74 4.90
CA ASN A 209 -7.31 -4.03 3.53
C ASN A 209 -8.31 -3.55 2.46
N ARG A 210 -9.62 -3.49 2.76
CA ARG A 210 -10.61 -2.90 1.85
C ARG A 210 -10.37 -1.42 1.56
N ILE A 211 -9.72 -0.72 2.50
CA ILE A 211 -9.37 0.70 2.34
C ILE A 211 -8.14 0.83 1.43
N ILE A 212 -7.15 -0.08 1.55
CA ILE A 212 -6.00 -0.10 0.65
C ILE A 212 -6.47 -0.25 -0.79
N SER A 213 -7.25 -1.30 -1.09
CA SER A 213 -7.79 -1.53 -2.43
C SER A 213 -8.76 -0.43 -2.87
N GLY A 214 -9.54 0.14 -1.94
CA GLY A 214 -10.48 1.23 -2.21
C GLY A 214 -9.84 2.56 -2.60
N LEU A 215 -8.61 2.80 -2.18
CA LEU A 215 -7.87 4.03 -2.49
C LEU A 215 -7.17 3.99 -3.85
N VAL A 216 -7.02 2.82 -4.48
CA VAL A 216 -6.14 2.65 -5.64
C VAL A 216 -6.89 2.24 -6.91
N ARG A 217 -6.25 2.40 -8.05
CA ARG A 217 -6.75 1.87 -9.33
C ARG A 217 -6.40 0.39 -9.52
N ALA A 218 -5.24 -0.02 -9.02
CA ALA A 218 -4.72 -1.37 -9.17
C ALA A 218 -4.00 -1.85 -7.91
N VAL A 219 -4.01 -3.17 -7.69
CA VAL A 219 -3.29 -3.85 -6.62
C VAL A 219 -2.27 -4.80 -7.23
N VAL A 220 -1.01 -4.68 -6.83
CA VAL A 220 0.08 -5.57 -7.24
C VAL A 220 0.48 -6.45 -6.06
N VAL A 221 0.37 -7.76 -6.22
CA VAL A 221 0.80 -8.75 -5.24
C VAL A 221 2.17 -9.26 -5.65
N VAL A 222 3.21 -8.95 -4.86
CA VAL A 222 4.61 -9.29 -5.21
C VAL A 222 4.97 -10.68 -4.76
N GLU A 223 4.70 -11.05 -3.53
CA GLU A 223 4.86 -12.39 -2.99
C GLU A 223 3.71 -12.74 -2.05
N ALA A 224 3.16 -13.93 -2.20
CA ALA A 224 2.11 -14.43 -1.33
C ALA A 224 2.13 -15.96 -1.23
N LYS A 225 2.06 -16.49 0.01
CA LYS A 225 1.73 -17.90 0.21
C LYS A 225 0.26 -18.14 -0.15
N GLN A 226 -0.12 -19.39 -0.37
CA GLN A 226 -1.48 -19.79 -0.75
C GLN A 226 -2.57 -19.29 0.23
N ARG A 227 -2.22 -19.07 1.50
CA ARG A 227 -3.11 -18.49 2.54
C ARG A 227 -2.47 -17.25 3.14
N SER A 228 -2.29 -16.22 2.34
CA SER A 228 -1.68 -14.95 2.77
C SER A 228 -2.74 -13.89 3.02
N GLY A 229 -2.53 -13.05 4.04
CA GLY A 229 -3.38 -11.88 4.26
C GLY A 229 -3.37 -10.84 3.12
N SER A 230 -2.35 -10.84 2.28
CA SER A 230 -2.30 -10.01 1.08
C SER A 230 -3.29 -10.45 -0.01
N LEU A 231 -3.67 -11.74 -0.05
CA LEU A 231 -4.71 -12.23 -0.96
C LEU A 231 -6.08 -11.65 -0.60
N ILE A 232 -6.35 -11.39 0.68
CA ILE A 232 -7.58 -10.69 1.12
C ILE A 232 -7.65 -9.29 0.49
N THR A 233 -6.52 -8.61 0.31
CA THR A 233 -6.49 -7.30 -0.37
C THR A 233 -6.81 -7.46 -1.86
N ALA A 234 -6.31 -8.52 -2.49
CA ALA A 234 -6.63 -8.85 -3.89
C ALA A 234 -8.12 -9.20 -4.06
N ASP A 235 -8.70 -9.97 -3.13
CA ASP A 235 -10.13 -10.29 -3.14
C ASP A 235 -10.98 -9.02 -3.04
N PHE A 236 -10.68 -8.13 -2.08
CA PHE A 236 -11.35 -6.82 -2.01
C PHE A 236 -11.16 -5.98 -3.27
N ALA A 237 -9.99 -6.00 -3.89
CA ALA A 237 -9.74 -5.29 -5.13
C ALA A 237 -10.65 -5.77 -6.26
N LEU A 238 -10.81 -7.08 -6.42
CA LEU A 238 -11.72 -7.69 -7.40
C LEU A 238 -13.17 -7.33 -7.12
N GLU A 239 -13.63 -7.44 -5.86
CA GLU A 239 -14.98 -7.04 -5.45
C GLU A 239 -15.28 -5.56 -5.72
N GLN A 240 -14.25 -4.72 -5.67
CA GLN A 240 -14.33 -3.27 -5.89
C GLN A 240 -14.09 -2.87 -7.35
N GLY A 241 -13.93 -3.83 -8.27
CA GLY A 241 -13.66 -3.57 -9.69
C GLY A 241 -12.31 -2.91 -9.94
N ARG A 242 -11.28 -3.25 -9.13
CA ARG A 242 -9.90 -2.80 -9.32
C ARG A 242 -9.11 -3.85 -10.08
N ASP A 243 -8.15 -3.38 -10.86
CA ASP A 243 -7.23 -4.29 -11.52
C ASP A 243 -6.33 -4.99 -10.50
N VAL A 244 -6.13 -6.29 -10.68
CA VAL A 244 -5.25 -7.10 -9.84
C VAL A 244 -4.14 -7.67 -10.69
N TYR A 245 -2.91 -7.44 -10.26
CA TYR A 245 -1.69 -7.95 -10.87
C TYR A 245 -0.89 -8.77 -9.87
N ALA A 246 -0.13 -9.72 -10.35
CA ALA A 246 0.75 -10.52 -9.53
C ALA A 246 2.10 -10.76 -10.21
N ILE A 247 3.16 -10.72 -9.41
CA ILE A 247 4.50 -11.09 -9.87
C ILE A 247 4.56 -12.62 -9.98
N PRO A 248 4.81 -13.19 -11.17
CA PRO A 248 4.97 -14.64 -11.32
C PRO A 248 6.24 -15.13 -10.62
N GLY A 249 6.21 -16.35 -10.18
CA GLY A 249 7.38 -16.96 -9.57
C GLY A 249 7.43 -18.47 -9.76
N ARG A 250 8.45 -19.10 -9.21
CA ARG A 250 8.64 -20.55 -9.36
C ARG A 250 7.48 -21.32 -8.74
N ILE A 251 7.02 -22.37 -9.42
CA ILE A 251 5.96 -23.24 -8.91
C ILE A 251 6.36 -23.99 -7.64
N THR A 252 7.66 -24.14 -7.38
CA THR A 252 8.23 -24.79 -6.19
C THR A 252 8.36 -23.84 -4.99
N ASP A 253 8.27 -22.54 -5.20
CA ASP A 253 8.45 -21.56 -4.13
C ASP A 253 7.12 -21.26 -3.42
N ALA A 254 7.08 -21.51 -2.13
CA ALA A 254 5.88 -21.29 -1.32
C ALA A 254 5.38 -19.82 -1.33
N LEU A 255 6.30 -18.84 -1.49
CA LEU A 255 5.98 -17.42 -1.57
C LEU A 255 5.39 -17.01 -2.93
N SER A 256 5.56 -17.82 -3.96
CA SER A 256 4.99 -17.61 -5.29
C SER A 256 3.62 -18.26 -5.48
N ALA A 257 3.25 -19.21 -4.60
CA ALA A 257 2.06 -20.05 -4.78
C ALA A 257 0.76 -19.23 -4.84
N GLY A 258 0.64 -18.18 -4.02
CA GLY A 258 -0.52 -17.28 -4.04
C GLY A 258 -0.57 -16.41 -5.30
N CYS A 259 0.57 -15.84 -5.71
CA CYS A 259 0.67 -15.03 -6.93
C CYS A 259 0.34 -15.86 -8.18
N ASN A 260 0.93 -17.05 -8.32
CA ASN A 260 0.63 -17.96 -9.43
C ASN A 260 -0.85 -18.41 -9.44
N SER A 261 -1.46 -18.54 -8.25
CA SER A 261 -2.90 -18.85 -8.16
C SER A 261 -3.76 -17.67 -8.63
N LEU A 262 -3.41 -16.42 -8.27
CA LEU A 262 -4.10 -15.23 -8.76
C LEU A 262 -4.02 -15.12 -10.28
N ILE A 263 -2.81 -15.31 -10.86
CA ILE A 263 -2.62 -15.29 -12.32
C ILE A 263 -3.50 -16.35 -13.00
N ARG A 264 -3.53 -17.58 -12.47
CA ARG A 264 -4.41 -18.64 -12.98
C ARG A 264 -5.89 -18.28 -12.89
N GLN A 265 -6.30 -17.43 -11.96
CA GLN A 265 -7.67 -16.94 -11.77
C GLN A 265 -7.99 -15.70 -12.62
N GLY A 266 -7.03 -15.20 -13.41
CA GLY A 266 -7.22 -14.08 -14.33
C GLY A 266 -6.57 -12.77 -13.90
N ALA A 267 -5.79 -12.74 -12.82
CA ALA A 267 -4.98 -11.56 -12.51
C ALA A 267 -3.90 -11.34 -13.57
N GLY A 268 -3.61 -10.09 -13.87
CA GLY A 268 -2.53 -9.73 -14.79
C GLY A 268 -1.17 -10.21 -14.29
N ALA A 269 -0.37 -10.84 -15.14
CA ALA A 269 0.99 -11.24 -14.80
C ALA A 269 1.97 -10.10 -15.11
N VAL A 270 2.73 -9.67 -14.11
CA VAL A 270 3.80 -8.69 -14.30
C VAL A 270 5.07 -9.44 -14.62
N SER A 271 5.39 -9.56 -15.90
CA SER A 271 6.59 -10.23 -16.40
C SER A 271 7.80 -9.31 -16.55
N ASP A 272 7.57 -8.01 -16.68
CA ASP A 272 8.56 -6.95 -16.79
C ASP A 272 8.04 -5.68 -16.11
N LEU A 273 8.83 -5.08 -15.23
CA LEU A 273 8.42 -3.91 -14.44
C LEU A 273 8.32 -2.65 -15.29
N GLU A 274 9.22 -2.46 -16.25
CA GLU A 274 9.28 -1.25 -17.07
C GLU A 274 8.04 -1.15 -17.96
N SER A 275 7.74 -2.21 -18.72
CA SER A 275 6.55 -2.29 -19.57
C SER A 275 5.27 -2.18 -18.75
N PHE A 276 5.21 -2.83 -17.58
CA PHE A 276 4.06 -2.77 -16.69
C PHE A 276 3.81 -1.36 -16.15
N VAL A 277 4.85 -0.67 -15.67
CA VAL A 277 4.70 0.70 -15.17
C VAL A 277 4.36 1.68 -16.29
N GLN A 278 4.88 1.46 -17.49
CA GLN A 278 4.53 2.26 -18.67
C GLN A 278 3.05 2.08 -19.06
N GLU A 279 2.51 0.87 -18.96
CA GLU A 279 1.08 0.59 -19.19
C GLU A 279 0.20 1.30 -18.15
N LEU A 280 0.56 1.20 -16.86
CA LEU A 280 -0.18 1.84 -15.78
C LEU A 280 -0.07 3.36 -15.78
N ALA A 281 1.07 3.91 -16.13
CA ALA A 281 1.37 5.33 -16.08
C ALA A 281 2.21 5.74 -17.30
N PRO A 282 1.57 5.88 -18.47
CA PRO A 282 2.26 6.36 -19.67
C PRO A 282 2.86 7.76 -19.43
N ASP A 283 4.09 7.97 -19.85
CA ASP A 283 4.70 9.29 -19.79
C ASP A 283 3.88 10.30 -20.59
N PRO A 284 3.58 11.48 -20.06
CA PRO A 284 2.79 12.51 -20.76
C PRO A 284 3.41 13.01 -22.09
N GLY A 285 4.60 12.56 -22.46
CA GLY A 285 5.35 12.95 -23.64
C GLY A 285 5.95 11.79 -24.45
N ALA A 286 5.66 10.53 -24.11
CA ALA A 286 6.28 9.37 -24.78
C ALA A 286 5.62 9.04 -26.13
N GLY A 287 5.78 9.92 -27.11
CA GLY A 287 5.72 9.60 -28.55
C GLY A 287 7.12 9.42 -29.13
N GLY A 288 8.08 8.87 -28.40
CA GLY A 288 9.46 8.69 -28.83
C GLY A 288 10.13 7.50 -28.13
N GLU A 289 10.84 6.72 -28.92
CA GLU A 289 11.55 5.51 -28.54
C GLU A 289 12.24 5.62 -27.18
N THR A 290 11.86 4.75 -26.22
CA THR A 290 12.55 4.57 -24.94
C THR A 290 13.95 4.03 -25.20
N CYS A 291 14.93 4.92 -25.23
CA CYS A 291 16.32 4.56 -25.19
C CYS A 291 16.65 4.03 -23.79
N THR A 292 16.92 2.75 -23.68
CA THR A 292 17.43 2.12 -22.45
C THR A 292 18.78 2.73 -22.10
N PHE A 293 18.80 3.73 -21.21
CA PHE A 293 20.00 4.45 -20.75
C PHE A 293 21.05 3.52 -20.12
N GLU A 294 20.62 2.36 -19.58
CA GLU A 294 21.51 1.39 -18.93
C GLU A 294 22.45 0.65 -19.88
N LYS A 295 22.04 0.44 -21.13
CA LYS A 295 22.90 -0.27 -22.12
C LYS A 295 24.09 0.55 -22.62
N LEU A 296 24.10 1.86 -22.42
CA LEU A 296 25.16 2.76 -22.89
C LEU A 296 26.33 2.94 -21.91
N LEU A 297 26.17 2.57 -20.65
CA LEU A 297 27.13 2.83 -19.56
C LEU A 297 28.05 1.63 -19.22
N LEU A 298 27.83 0.45 -19.80
CA LEU A 298 28.61 -0.75 -19.52
C LEU A 298 29.54 -1.11 -20.69
N GLU A 299 30.79 -1.41 -20.36
CA GLU A 299 31.76 -1.95 -21.30
C GLU A 299 31.40 -3.40 -21.69
N LYS A 300 32.03 -3.93 -22.74
CA LYS A 300 31.66 -5.24 -23.29
C LYS A 300 31.74 -6.39 -22.28
N GLU A 301 32.77 -6.39 -21.44
CA GLU A 301 32.97 -7.41 -20.38
C GLU A 301 32.03 -7.21 -19.20
N GLU A 302 31.77 -5.96 -18.81
CA GLU A 302 30.78 -5.62 -17.79
C GLU A 302 29.38 -6.07 -18.20
N ARG A 303 29.01 -5.94 -19.48
CA ARG A 303 27.75 -6.41 -20.03
C ARG A 303 27.63 -7.93 -19.95
N LEU A 304 28.72 -8.66 -20.23
CA LEU A 304 28.73 -10.11 -20.13
C LEU A 304 28.42 -10.55 -18.70
N VAL A 305 29.17 -10.04 -17.73
CA VAL A 305 28.94 -10.38 -16.31
C VAL A 305 27.55 -9.94 -15.85
N TYR A 306 27.11 -8.72 -16.21
CA TYR A 306 25.78 -8.23 -15.89
C TYR A 306 24.67 -9.08 -16.49
N SER A 307 24.85 -9.65 -17.68
CA SER A 307 23.86 -10.56 -18.29
C SER A 307 23.75 -11.90 -17.58
N CYS A 308 24.82 -12.37 -16.94
CA CYS A 308 24.84 -13.60 -16.15
C CYS A 308 24.32 -13.43 -14.71
N VAL A 309 24.38 -12.22 -14.14
CA VAL A 309 23.76 -11.92 -12.84
C VAL A 309 22.27 -11.68 -13.04
N ASP A 310 21.44 -12.49 -12.41
CA ASP A 310 20.00 -12.31 -12.43
C ASP A 310 19.44 -11.87 -11.06
N LEU A 311 18.13 -11.90 -10.86
CA LEU A 311 17.49 -11.53 -9.60
C LEU A 311 17.55 -12.62 -8.52
N ARG A 312 18.31 -13.70 -8.77
CA ARG A 312 18.66 -14.70 -7.77
C ARG A 312 20.09 -14.49 -7.36
N PRO A 313 20.39 -14.69 -6.07
CA PRO A 313 21.77 -14.70 -5.65
C PRO A 313 22.52 -15.80 -6.39
N LYS A 314 23.50 -15.40 -7.19
CA LYS A 314 24.46 -16.33 -7.81
C LYS A 314 25.80 -16.20 -7.10
N SER A 315 26.40 -17.33 -6.80
CA SER A 315 27.73 -17.39 -6.22
C SER A 315 28.79 -16.98 -7.24
N MET A 316 29.97 -16.59 -6.75
CA MET A 316 31.11 -16.30 -7.61
C MET A 316 31.50 -17.52 -8.48
N GLU A 317 31.34 -18.75 -7.95
CA GLU A 317 31.62 -19.98 -8.67
C GLU A 317 30.67 -20.20 -9.83
N GLU A 318 29.36 -20.00 -9.63
CA GLU A 318 28.35 -20.08 -10.72
C GLU A 318 28.61 -19.01 -11.82
N LEU A 319 29.01 -17.81 -11.43
CA LEU A 319 29.33 -16.76 -12.39
C LEU A 319 30.63 -17.04 -13.17
N LEU A 320 31.61 -17.70 -12.58
CA LEU A 320 32.82 -18.14 -13.25
C LEU A 320 32.52 -19.18 -14.32
N GLU A 321 31.65 -20.15 -14.00
CA GLU A 321 31.21 -21.19 -14.95
C GLU A 321 30.43 -20.62 -16.14
N GLU A 322 29.64 -19.55 -15.93
CA GLU A 322 28.82 -18.93 -16.98
C GLU A 322 29.57 -17.92 -17.85
N THR A 323 30.65 -17.32 -17.35
CA THR A 323 31.36 -16.21 -18.04
C THR A 323 32.70 -16.61 -18.67
N ASP A 324 33.24 -17.78 -18.34
CA ASP A 324 34.59 -18.21 -18.73
C ASP A 324 35.72 -17.23 -18.37
N LEU A 325 35.47 -16.34 -17.40
CA LEU A 325 36.45 -15.36 -16.91
C LEU A 325 37.34 -15.95 -15.81
N SER A 326 38.52 -15.42 -15.64
CA SER A 326 39.34 -15.75 -14.46
C SER A 326 38.79 -15.09 -13.18
N VAL A 327 39.11 -15.67 -12.03
CA VAL A 327 38.70 -15.15 -10.72
C VAL A 327 39.05 -13.67 -10.52
N PRO A 328 40.28 -13.19 -10.87
CA PRO A 328 40.62 -11.79 -10.75
C PRO A 328 39.80 -10.88 -11.65
N GLU A 329 39.55 -11.26 -12.90
CA GLU A 329 38.75 -10.49 -13.86
C GLU A 329 37.30 -10.35 -13.40
N LEU A 330 36.66 -11.47 -13.02
CA LEU A 330 35.30 -11.47 -12.52
C LEU A 330 35.17 -10.61 -11.25
N ALA A 331 36.11 -10.73 -10.31
CA ALA A 331 36.10 -9.95 -9.08
C ALA A 331 36.25 -8.42 -9.36
N GLN A 332 37.08 -8.05 -10.31
CA GLN A 332 37.25 -6.65 -10.73
C GLN A 332 35.97 -6.10 -11.35
N ILE A 333 35.33 -6.86 -12.26
CA ILE A 333 34.09 -6.45 -12.95
C ILE A 333 32.94 -6.37 -11.95
N LEU A 334 32.78 -7.34 -11.06
CA LEU A 334 31.77 -7.30 -10.00
C LEU A 334 31.97 -6.10 -9.08
N GLY A 335 33.21 -5.75 -8.73
CA GLY A 335 33.55 -4.53 -7.98
C GLY A 335 33.12 -3.25 -8.69
N ILE A 336 33.29 -3.18 -10.01
CA ILE A 336 32.84 -2.05 -10.82
C ILE A 336 31.32 -2.00 -10.87
N LEU A 337 30.63 -3.13 -11.11
CA LEU A 337 29.18 -3.21 -11.17
C LEU A 337 28.51 -2.89 -9.82
N LEU A 338 29.12 -3.31 -8.69
CA LEU A 338 28.72 -2.92 -7.34
C LEU A 338 28.84 -1.40 -7.14
N LYS A 339 29.99 -0.82 -7.54
CA LYS A 339 30.24 0.62 -7.43
C LYS A 339 29.34 1.46 -8.32
N LYS A 340 29.03 0.97 -9.52
CA LYS A 340 28.08 1.59 -10.45
C LYS A 340 26.61 1.36 -10.03
N GLY A 341 26.33 0.49 -9.07
CA GLY A 341 25.00 0.20 -8.54
C GLY A 341 24.16 -0.74 -9.40
N PHE A 342 24.73 -1.43 -10.38
CA PHE A 342 24.04 -2.41 -11.22
C PHE A 342 23.84 -3.78 -10.58
N VAL A 343 24.68 -4.12 -9.60
CA VAL A 343 24.67 -5.38 -8.87
C VAL A 343 24.73 -5.09 -7.38
N THR A 344 24.19 -5.95 -6.54
CA THR A 344 24.37 -5.92 -5.08
C THR A 344 24.78 -7.28 -4.55
N GLU A 345 25.58 -7.31 -3.49
CA GLU A 345 25.93 -8.54 -2.78
C GLU A 345 24.81 -8.87 -1.78
N ALA A 346 24.02 -9.89 -2.09
CA ALA A 346 22.92 -10.33 -1.23
C ALA A 346 23.40 -11.13 -0.02
N PHE A 347 24.44 -11.94 -0.20
CA PHE A 347 25.15 -12.71 0.84
C PHE A 347 26.64 -12.72 0.49
N LYS A 348 27.49 -13.14 1.40
CA LYS A 348 28.93 -13.21 1.18
C LYS A 348 29.26 -13.99 -0.12
N ASN A 349 29.86 -13.30 -1.08
CA ASN A 349 30.21 -13.81 -2.41
C ASN A 349 29.01 -14.25 -3.27
N CYS A 350 27.79 -13.78 -2.98
CA CYS A 350 26.60 -14.04 -3.79
C CYS A 350 26.00 -12.73 -4.26
N TYR A 351 25.85 -12.57 -5.56
CA TYR A 351 25.49 -11.33 -6.23
C TYR A 351 24.12 -11.44 -6.89
N ILE A 352 23.36 -10.36 -6.84
CA ILE A 352 22.08 -10.22 -7.56
C ILE A 352 22.10 -8.93 -8.39
N ARG A 353 21.37 -8.96 -9.49
CA ARG A 353 21.13 -7.78 -10.30
C ARG A 353 20.31 -6.78 -9.52
N ARG A 354 20.73 -5.52 -9.54
CA ARG A 354 19.91 -4.42 -9.05
C ARG A 354 19.03 -3.96 -10.21
N ILE A 355 17.73 -3.97 -9.97
CA ILE A 355 16.74 -3.53 -10.95
C ILE A 355 16.64 -2.01 -10.90
#